data_8bfd5c689fa11dc4729c3929f8edb2e2
#
_entry.id   8bfd5c689fa11dc4729c3929f8edb2e2
#
_cell.length_a   1.000
_cell.length_b   1.000
_cell.length_c   1.000
_cell.angle_alpha   90.00
_cell.angle_beta   90.00
_cell.angle_gamma   90.00
#
_symmetry.space_group_name_H-M   'P 1'
#
loop_
_entity.id
_entity.type
_entity.pdbx_description
1 polymer ?
#
loop_
_entity_poly.entity_id
_entity_poly.type
_entity_poly.pdbx_seq_one_letter_code
_entity_poly.pdbx_strand_id
1 'polypeptide(L)'
;MKVKILKKKKIAIVSIYDLGNFGNRLQNVAVYKLLKNLNYEPEVIPVDIWSKKKYITRPIKNFFNIFKIQIGSARRLSFLDFNKNIKISKYKLLLKSNKEVVNHSLSDVYDYFIVGSDQVWNPEFAGFGFYFLDFVKDNRKKIAFSASIGVTDISKEFANKMQLNLKKFNAVSVREKQANDLITSLTGRDDITTLVDPTMMIEAEEWNELARKPKQYNGENFILNYFLGEQSEERRKIINDFAKKKGYMVINILDKDDPFYASGPAEFLWLEKNAKLICTDSFHSSVFGILFNTPFLVFDREDTSKNMSSRLDNLLDIFGLKDRKFIGKELTENRLDIDYSKAHERLAFEKKRGVDFLINAIGGVEE
;
A
#
# COMPACT_ATOMS: atom_id res chain seq x y z
N MET A 1 -1.52 -10.84 45.40
CA MET A 1 -0.59 -10.93 44.26
C MET A 1 -0.73 -9.69 43.43
N LYS A 2 0.32 -8.87 43.28
CA LYS A 2 0.29 -7.75 42.33
C LYS A 2 0.45 -8.34 40.92
N VAL A 3 -0.60 -8.30 40.11
CA VAL A 3 -0.51 -8.65 38.69
C VAL A 3 0.54 -7.73 38.07
N LYS A 4 1.66 -8.29 37.66
CA LYS A 4 2.72 -7.58 36.96
C LYS A 4 2.15 -7.24 35.57
N ILE A 5 1.65 -6.03 35.37
CA ILE A 5 1.21 -5.58 34.06
C ILE A 5 2.47 -5.58 33.17
N LEU A 6 2.62 -6.58 32.33
CA LEU A 6 3.69 -6.66 31.35
C LEU A 6 3.58 -5.43 30.43
N LYS A 7 4.64 -4.66 30.37
CA LYS A 7 4.72 -3.48 29.52
C LYS A 7 4.64 -3.91 28.06
N LYS A 8 3.63 -3.42 27.32
CA LYS A 8 3.49 -3.72 25.91
C LYS A 8 4.73 -3.28 25.13
N LYS A 9 5.19 -4.12 24.20
CA LYS A 9 6.31 -3.78 23.30
C LYS A 9 5.94 -2.61 22.40
N LYS A 10 6.80 -1.62 22.34
CA LYS A 10 6.64 -0.43 21.52
C LYS A 10 7.31 -0.62 20.18
N ILE A 11 6.55 -0.49 19.08
CA ILE A 11 7.01 -0.83 17.74
C ILE A 11 6.95 0.39 16.82
N ALA A 12 8.08 0.69 16.17
CA ALA A 12 8.16 1.72 15.14
C ALA A 12 7.83 1.13 13.77
N ILE A 13 6.92 1.74 13.03
CA ILE A 13 6.62 1.42 11.64
C ILE A 13 7.31 2.45 10.75
N VAL A 14 8.21 2.00 9.89
CA VAL A 14 8.95 2.81 8.91
C VAL A 14 8.53 2.39 7.51
N SER A 15 7.76 3.22 6.82
CA SER A 15 7.30 2.96 5.47
C SER A 15 7.18 4.25 4.67
N ILE A 16 6.89 4.12 3.37
CA ILE A 16 6.63 5.29 2.53
C ILE A 16 5.43 6.06 3.12
N TYR A 17 5.59 7.37 3.28
CA TYR A 17 4.58 8.23 3.87
C TYR A 17 4.10 9.25 2.84
N ASP A 18 3.18 8.83 1.96
CA ASP A 18 2.61 9.68 0.90
C ASP A 18 1.15 10.06 1.23
N LEU A 19 0.84 11.35 1.16
CA LEU A 19 -0.51 11.90 1.37
C LEU A 19 -1.30 12.04 0.05
N GLY A 20 -0.89 11.38 -1.00
CA GLY A 20 -1.57 11.40 -2.32
C GLY A 20 -1.92 10.01 -2.85
N ASN A 21 -1.37 8.96 -2.26
CA ASN A 21 -1.53 7.57 -2.70
C ASN A 21 -2.40 6.78 -1.72
N PHE A 22 -3.54 6.27 -2.18
CA PHE A 22 -4.48 5.50 -1.37
C PHE A 22 -3.84 4.24 -0.79
N GLY A 23 -3.26 3.40 -1.65
CA GLY A 23 -2.64 2.15 -1.24
C GLY A 23 -1.57 2.34 -0.18
N ASN A 24 -0.75 3.38 -0.34
CA ASN A 24 0.28 3.74 0.62
C ASN A 24 -0.29 4.07 2.02
N ARG A 25 -1.40 4.80 2.09
CA ARG A 25 -2.04 5.10 3.38
C ARG A 25 -2.69 3.87 3.99
N LEU A 26 -3.36 3.06 3.18
CA LEU A 26 -4.08 1.88 3.63
C LEU A 26 -3.11 0.81 4.14
N GLN A 27 -1.98 0.56 3.46
CA GLN A 27 -0.97 -0.38 3.98
C GLN A 27 -0.35 0.06 5.32
N ASN A 28 -0.15 1.39 5.55
CA ASN A 28 0.32 1.88 6.86
C ASN A 28 -0.71 1.60 7.96
N VAL A 29 -2.01 1.81 7.67
CA VAL A 29 -3.10 1.48 8.61
C VAL A 29 -3.16 -0.02 8.85
N ALA A 30 -2.96 -0.85 7.82
CA ALA A 30 -2.97 -2.30 7.95
C ALA A 30 -1.89 -2.80 8.92
N VAL A 31 -0.64 -2.39 8.72
CA VAL A 31 0.47 -2.78 9.62
C VAL A 31 0.20 -2.29 11.05
N TYR A 32 -0.30 -1.04 11.19
CA TYR A 32 -0.65 -0.49 12.49
C TYR A 32 -1.74 -1.32 13.19
N LYS A 33 -2.85 -1.64 12.50
CA LYS A 33 -3.96 -2.44 13.05
C LYS A 33 -3.51 -3.86 13.40
N LEU A 34 -2.76 -4.54 12.55
CA LEU A 34 -2.22 -5.88 12.82
C LEU A 34 -1.43 -5.91 14.13
N LEU A 35 -0.53 -4.95 14.33
CA LEU A 35 0.26 -4.85 15.56
C LEU A 35 -0.61 -4.52 16.77
N LYS A 36 -1.63 -3.68 16.60
CA LYS A 36 -2.61 -3.38 17.69
C LYS A 36 -3.39 -4.64 18.08
N ASN A 37 -3.87 -5.40 17.08
CA ASN A 37 -4.62 -6.64 17.30
C ASN A 37 -3.75 -7.70 18.00
N LEU A 38 -2.42 -7.69 17.78
CA LEU A 38 -1.45 -8.50 18.49
C LEU A 38 -1.01 -7.91 19.84
N ASN A 39 -1.74 -6.93 20.37
CA ASN A 39 -1.51 -6.32 21.69
C ASN A 39 -0.18 -5.54 21.84
N TYR A 40 0.44 -5.09 20.73
CA TYR A 40 1.60 -4.20 20.75
C TYR A 40 1.22 -2.70 20.76
N GLU A 41 2.21 -1.82 20.95
CA GLU A 41 2.07 -0.36 20.87
C GLU A 41 2.77 0.19 19.61
N PRO A 42 2.13 0.14 18.42
CA PRO A 42 2.72 0.67 17.21
C PRO A 42 2.65 2.19 17.12
N GLU A 43 3.69 2.78 16.51
CA GLU A 43 3.71 4.18 16.07
C GLU A 43 4.29 4.26 14.65
N VAL A 44 3.63 5.00 13.76
CA VAL A 44 4.15 5.25 12.41
C VAL A 44 5.12 6.43 12.47
N ILE A 45 6.36 6.21 12.02
CA ILE A 45 7.37 7.28 11.93
C ILE A 45 7.27 7.94 10.55
N PRO A 46 6.87 9.21 10.48
CA PRO A 46 6.82 9.93 9.21
C PRO A 46 8.21 10.05 8.58
N VAL A 47 8.31 9.76 7.28
CA VAL A 47 9.48 10.05 6.46
C VAL A 47 9.20 11.35 5.69
N ASP A 48 9.98 12.38 5.96
CA ASP A 48 9.81 13.70 5.36
C ASP A 48 11.00 14.02 4.44
N ILE A 49 10.73 14.15 3.15
CA ILE A 49 11.74 14.39 2.12
C ILE A 49 11.76 15.87 1.76
N TRP A 50 12.75 16.59 2.28
CA TRP A 50 12.98 17.99 2.00
C TRP A 50 13.90 18.16 0.79
N SER A 51 13.33 18.33 -0.42
CA SER A 51 14.12 18.69 -1.60
C SER A 51 14.01 20.19 -1.88
N LYS A 52 15.16 20.87 -2.07
CA LYS A 52 15.21 22.29 -2.47
C LYS A 52 14.45 22.54 -3.78
N LYS A 53 14.34 21.55 -4.69
CA LYS A 53 13.62 21.66 -5.96
C LYS A 53 12.10 21.85 -5.82
N LYS A 54 11.46 21.37 -4.75
CA LYS A 54 10.00 21.55 -4.54
C LYS A 54 9.60 22.98 -4.22
N TYR A 55 10.52 23.84 -3.77
CA TYR A 55 10.23 25.25 -3.43
C TYR A 55 10.42 26.24 -4.57
N ILE A 56 11.22 25.89 -5.60
CA ILE A 56 11.60 26.84 -6.66
C ILE A 56 10.68 26.79 -7.89
N THR A 57 9.87 25.75 -8.07
CA THR A 57 9.04 25.55 -9.25
C THR A 57 7.53 25.61 -8.98
N ARG A 58 7.08 26.47 -8.07
CA ARG A 58 5.68 26.97 -8.14
C ARG A 58 5.71 28.29 -8.92
N PRO A 59 5.51 28.26 -10.23
CA PRO A 59 5.30 29.51 -10.95
C PRO A 59 3.98 30.12 -10.44
N ILE A 60 4.02 31.39 -10.15
CA ILE A 60 2.89 32.29 -9.90
C ILE A 60 2.04 32.38 -11.21
N LYS A 61 1.76 31.26 -11.83
CA LYS A 61 0.94 31.16 -13.04
C LYS A 61 -0.28 30.34 -12.72
N ASN A 62 -1.23 30.86 -11.93
CA ASN A 62 -2.60 30.32 -12.00
C ASN A 62 -3.58 31.15 -11.17
N PHE A 63 -3.76 32.40 -11.57
CA PHE A 63 -4.91 33.19 -11.10
C PHE A 63 -6.26 32.60 -11.57
N PHE A 64 -6.23 31.70 -12.55
CA PHE A 64 -7.42 31.11 -13.16
C PHE A 64 -7.78 29.69 -12.65
N ASN A 65 -7.14 29.15 -11.60
CA ASN A 65 -7.40 27.79 -11.12
C ASN A 65 -7.68 27.70 -9.62
N ILE A 66 -8.34 28.70 -9.03
CA ILE A 66 -8.75 28.69 -7.61
C ILE A 66 -9.55 27.44 -7.30
N PHE A 67 -10.43 26.99 -8.17
CA PHE A 67 -11.25 25.80 -7.97
C PHE A 67 -10.40 24.51 -7.95
N LYS A 68 -9.44 24.34 -8.86
CA LYS A 68 -8.52 23.18 -8.87
C LYS A 68 -7.57 23.17 -7.66
N ILE A 69 -7.18 24.34 -7.15
CA ILE A 69 -6.40 24.48 -5.91
C ILE A 69 -7.24 24.07 -4.69
N GLN A 70 -8.51 24.46 -4.63
CA GLN A 70 -9.42 24.07 -3.55
C GLN A 70 -9.69 22.57 -3.53
N ILE A 71 -9.92 21.92 -4.68
CA ILE A 71 -10.13 20.47 -4.76
C ILE A 71 -8.88 19.70 -4.36
N GLY A 72 -7.70 20.11 -4.80
CA GLY A 72 -6.42 19.50 -4.37
C GLY A 72 -6.17 19.66 -2.88
N SER A 73 -6.60 20.78 -2.29
CA SER A 73 -6.55 21.01 -0.84
C SER A 73 -7.55 20.12 -0.10
N ALA A 74 -8.77 19.95 -0.61
CA ALA A 74 -9.80 19.09 -0.02
C ALA A 74 -9.35 17.62 0.00
N ARG A 75 -8.76 17.11 -1.11
CA ARG A 75 -8.18 15.77 -1.16
C ARG A 75 -7.09 15.60 -0.10
N ARG A 76 -6.15 16.54 -0.01
CA ARG A 76 -5.09 16.49 1.00
C ARG A 76 -5.63 16.49 2.43
N LEU A 77 -6.66 17.29 2.72
CA LEU A 77 -7.32 17.30 4.04
C LEU A 77 -7.99 15.96 4.34
N SER A 78 -8.62 15.32 3.36
CA SER A 78 -9.23 13.99 3.52
C SER A 78 -8.16 12.92 3.84
N PHE A 79 -6.97 12.98 3.23
CA PHE A 79 -5.84 12.12 3.59
C PHE A 79 -5.29 12.38 4.98
N LEU A 80 -5.20 13.65 5.40
CA LEU A 80 -4.78 14.03 6.74
C LEU A 80 -5.80 13.61 7.80
N ASP A 81 -7.10 13.73 7.51
CA ASP A 81 -8.17 13.26 8.39
C ASP A 81 -8.08 11.74 8.60
N PHE A 82 -7.82 10.99 7.55
CA PHE A 82 -7.64 9.53 7.64
C PHE A 82 -6.48 9.10 8.54
N ASN A 83 -5.44 9.92 8.68
CA ASN A 83 -4.31 9.65 9.58
C ASN A 83 -4.69 9.61 11.07
N LYS A 84 -5.90 10.05 11.45
CA LYS A 84 -6.41 9.91 12.83
C LYS A 84 -6.60 8.45 13.26
N ASN A 85 -6.65 7.52 12.28
CA ASN A 85 -6.76 6.09 12.54
C ASN A 85 -5.45 5.42 12.99
N ILE A 86 -4.33 6.14 12.97
CA ILE A 86 -3.01 5.65 13.36
C ILE A 86 -2.34 6.61 14.34
N LYS A 87 -1.53 6.05 15.22
CA LYS A 87 -0.67 6.87 16.08
C LYS A 87 0.60 7.25 15.32
N ILE A 88 0.75 8.52 15.03
CA ILE A 88 1.95 9.07 14.39
C ILE A 88 2.96 9.41 15.47
N SER A 89 4.20 8.98 15.29
CA SER A 89 5.31 9.28 16.19
C SER A 89 5.62 10.78 16.19
N LYS A 90 6.03 11.30 17.34
CA LYS A 90 6.61 12.64 17.45
C LYS A 90 7.99 12.75 16.76
N TYR A 91 8.65 11.63 16.56
CA TYR A 91 9.92 11.56 15.85
C TYR A 91 9.69 11.49 14.34
N LYS A 92 10.65 12.00 13.57
CA LYS A 92 10.60 11.99 12.10
C LYS A 92 11.94 11.55 11.55
N LEU A 93 11.92 10.88 10.40
CA LEU A 93 13.07 10.61 9.57
C LEU A 93 13.11 11.68 8.48
N LEU A 94 14.20 12.44 8.42
CA LEU A 94 14.29 13.58 7.51
C LEU A 94 15.36 13.32 6.47
N LEU A 95 15.03 13.56 5.19
CA LEU A 95 16.00 13.69 4.13
C LEU A 95 16.15 15.17 3.79
N LYS A 96 17.29 15.76 4.16
CA LYS A 96 17.59 17.16 3.89
C LYS A 96 18.80 17.29 2.97
N SER A 97 18.60 17.79 1.76
CA SER A 97 19.69 17.98 0.78
C SER A 97 20.52 16.70 0.55
N ASN A 98 19.87 15.57 0.34
CA ASN A 98 20.47 14.22 0.19
C ASN A 98 21.24 13.70 1.42
N LYS A 99 21.09 14.35 2.59
CA LYS A 99 21.63 13.85 3.86
C LYS A 99 20.48 13.36 4.73
N GLU A 100 20.63 12.15 5.23
CA GLU A 100 19.71 11.59 6.19
C GLU A 100 19.94 12.21 7.56
N VAL A 101 18.86 12.73 8.15
CA VAL A 101 18.90 13.28 9.51
C VAL A 101 18.00 12.41 10.37
N VAL A 102 18.62 11.64 11.24
CA VAL A 102 17.93 10.74 12.16
C VAL A 102 18.32 11.13 13.59
N ASN A 103 17.35 11.16 14.47
CA ASN A 103 17.64 11.25 15.90
C ASN A 103 18.21 9.89 16.37
N HIS A 104 19.50 9.85 16.69
CA HIS A 104 20.19 8.61 17.09
C HIS A 104 19.64 7.97 18.38
N SER A 105 18.94 8.73 19.23
CA SER A 105 18.23 8.17 20.39
C SER A 105 16.99 7.36 20.00
N LEU A 106 16.55 7.42 18.75
CA LEU A 106 15.37 6.70 18.27
C LEU A 106 15.49 5.18 18.48
N SER A 107 16.70 4.63 18.30
CA SER A 107 16.99 3.20 18.52
C SER A 107 16.69 2.72 19.95
N ASP A 108 16.70 3.65 20.92
CA ASP A 108 16.48 3.34 22.35
C ASP A 108 15.03 3.54 22.78
N VAL A 109 14.20 4.16 21.91
CA VAL A 109 12.79 4.49 22.21
C VAL A 109 11.85 3.31 21.93
N TYR A 110 12.19 2.50 20.93
CA TYR A 110 11.35 1.39 20.47
C TYR A 110 12.01 0.04 20.71
N ASP A 111 11.18 -0.94 21.02
CA ASP A 111 11.63 -2.33 21.20
C ASP A 111 11.94 -3.00 19.87
N TYR A 112 11.15 -2.69 18.82
CA TYR A 112 11.34 -3.17 17.45
C TYR A 112 11.05 -2.10 16.41
N PHE A 113 11.64 -2.29 15.23
CA PHE A 113 11.43 -1.47 14.03
C PHE A 113 10.98 -2.35 12.89
N ILE A 114 9.82 -2.04 12.32
CA ILE A 114 9.27 -2.75 11.17
C ILE A 114 9.36 -1.84 9.95
N VAL A 115 10.06 -2.28 8.91
CA VAL A 115 10.08 -1.61 7.61
C VAL A 115 9.18 -2.36 6.63
N GLY A 116 8.41 -1.62 5.85
CA GLY A 116 7.41 -2.15 4.91
C GLY A 116 5.99 -1.83 5.41
N SER A 117 4.99 -2.25 4.77
CA SER A 117 4.96 -2.86 3.43
C SER A 117 5.32 -1.82 2.34
N ASP A 118 4.78 -2.02 1.11
CA ASP A 118 5.01 -1.18 -0.06
C ASP A 118 6.45 -1.22 -0.60
N GLN A 119 6.74 -0.43 -1.64
CA GLN A 119 8.00 -0.45 -2.40
C GLN A 119 9.14 0.25 -1.66
N VAL A 120 9.31 -0.05 -0.37
CA VAL A 120 10.37 0.56 0.47
C VAL A 120 11.78 0.25 -0.04
N TRP A 121 11.95 -0.78 -0.86
CA TRP A 121 13.22 -1.16 -1.47
C TRP A 121 13.26 -0.97 -2.99
N ASN A 122 12.33 -0.19 -3.55
CA ASN A 122 12.43 0.22 -4.94
C ASN A 122 13.60 1.23 -5.09
N PRO A 123 14.55 1.01 -6.02
CA PRO A 123 15.70 1.91 -6.21
C PRO A 123 15.34 3.37 -6.43
N GLU A 124 14.19 3.65 -7.04
CA GLU A 124 13.71 5.01 -7.28
C GLU A 124 13.31 5.73 -5.99
N PHE A 125 12.87 4.99 -4.96
CA PHE A 125 12.38 5.53 -3.69
C PHE A 125 13.30 5.21 -2.51
N ALA A 126 14.05 4.11 -2.59
CA ALA A 126 14.77 3.49 -1.49
C ALA A 126 16.26 3.82 -1.45
N GLY A 127 16.69 4.87 -2.13
CA GLY A 127 18.09 5.33 -2.03
C GLY A 127 18.55 5.64 -0.60
N PHE A 128 17.62 5.57 0.38
CA PHE A 128 17.83 6.04 1.74
C PHE A 128 18.04 4.89 2.73
N GLY A 129 19.02 5.04 3.61
CA GLY A 129 19.38 4.05 4.62
C GLY A 129 18.28 3.79 5.64
N PHE A 130 17.36 4.74 5.89
CA PHE A 130 16.30 4.49 6.86
C PHE A 130 15.30 3.40 6.43
N TYR A 131 15.13 3.11 5.14
CA TYR A 131 14.38 1.94 4.70
C TYR A 131 15.17 0.63 4.82
N PHE A 132 16.46 0.71 5.16
CA PHE A 132 17.26 -0.41 5.62
C PHE A 132 17.48 -0.40 7.14
N LEU A 133 16.80 0.49 7.86
CA LEU A 133 16.92 0.64 9.31
C LEU A 133 18.37 0.75 9.78
N ASP A 134 19.22 1.45 9.01
CA ASP A 134 20.64 1.58 9.28
C ASP A 134 20.95 2.41 10.55
N PHE A 135 19.99 3.27 10.98
CA PHE A 135 20.06 4.02 12.23
C PHE A 135 19.75 3.17 13.47
N VAL A 136 19.25 1.95 13.32
CA VAL A 136 18.95 1.04 14.42
C VAL A 136 20.20 0.24 14.76
N LYS A 137 20.72 0.42 15.98
CA LYS A 137 21.99 -0.17 16.42
C LYS A 137 21.91 -1.68 16.66
N ASP A 138 20.84 -2.13 17.31
CA ASP A 138 20.60 -3.55 17.62
C ASP A 138 19.90 -4.24 16.45
N ASN A 139 20.62 -5.11 15.77
CA ASN A 139 20.11 -5.84 14.61
C ASN A 139 18.90 -6.74 14.93
N ARG A 140 18.78 -7.23 16.19
CA ARG A 140 17.64 -8.05 16.64
C ARG A 140 16.32 -7.30 16.62
N LYS A 141 16.37 -5.97 16.59
CA LYS A 141 15.19 -5.11 16.52
C LYS A 141 14.70 -4.84 15.09
N LYS A 142 15.42 -5.27 14.05
CA LYS A 142 15.13 -4.96 12.65
C LYS A 142 14.27 -6.04 12.00
N ILE A 143 13.08 -5.69 11.57
CA ILE A 143 12.13 -6.60 10.90
C ILE A 143 11.70 -5.96 9.58
N ALA A 144 11.70 -6.76 8.51
CA ALA A 144 11.06 -6.38 7.25
C ALA A 144 9.75 -7.16 7.09
N PHE A 145 8.65 -6.45 6.89
CA PHE A 145 7.33 -7.07 6.80
C PHE A 145 6.67 -6.77 5.46
N SER A 146 6.51 -7.80 4.64
CA SER A 146 5.96 -7.73 3.28
C SER A 146 6.57 -6.59 2.45
N ALA A 147 7.88 -6.34 2.60
CA ALA A 147 8.58 -5.30 1.86
C ALA A 147 8.62 -5.62 0.36
N SER A 148 8.54 -4.59 -0.49
CA SER A 148 8.53 -4.76 -1.94
C SER A 148 9.72 -4.03 -2.57
N ILE A 149 10.33 -4.65 -3.59
CA ILE A 149 11.34 -4.02 -4.45
C ILE A 149 10.65 -3.31 -5.61
N GLY A 150 9.58 -3.90 -6.16
CA GLY A 150 8.75 -3.32 -7.20
C GLY A 150 9.40 -3.25 -8.58
N VAL A 151 10.64 -3.70 -8.74
CA VAL A 151 11.37 -3.79 -10.01
C VAL A 151 12.08 -5.15 -10.12
N THR A 152 12.38 -5.57 -11.34
CA THR A 152 13.10 -6.83 -11.61
C THR A 152 14.61 -6.62 -11.67
N ASP A 153 15.05 -5.45 -12.12
CA ASP A 153 16.46 -5.13 -12.32
C ASP A 153 16.92 -4.04 -11.36
N ILE A 154 18.06 -4.27 -10.74
CA ILE A 154 18.70 -3.32 -9.83
C ILE A 154 20.17 -3.11 -10.22
N SER A 155 20.68 -1.90 -9.99
CA SER A 155 22.10 -1.61 -10.23
C SER A 155 23.00 -2.40 -9.28
N LYS A 156 24.24 -2.68 -9.69
CA LYS A 156 25.23 -3.37 -8.85
C LYS A 156 25.49 -2.61 -7.53
N GLU A 157 25.48 -1.28 -7.57
CA GLU A 157 25.62 -0.46 -6.37
C GLU A 157 24.47 -0.69 -5.39
N PHE A 158 23.24 -0.69 -5.89
CA PHE A 158 22.06 -0.93 -5.05
C PHE A 158 22.03 -2.36 -4.51
N ALA A 159 22.40 -3.36 -5.34
CA ALA A 159 22.54 -4.76 -4.92
C ALA A 159 23.53 -4.91 -3.76
N ASN A 160 24.72 -4.27 -3.84
CA ASN A 160 25.68 -4.25 -2.76
C ASN A 160 25.11 -3.62 -1.48
N LYS A 161 24.38 -2.51 -1.62
CA LYS A 161 23.72 -1.84 -0.48
C LYS A 161 22.67 -2.77 0.17
N MET A 162 21.85 -3.43 -0.64
CA MET A 162 20.89 -4.42 -0.14
C MET A 162 21.59 -5.57 0.59
N GLN A 163 22.61 -6.15 -0.01
CA GLN A 163 23.37 -7.27 0.57
C GLN A 163 23.93 -6.92 1.96
N LEU A 164 24.59 -5.75 2.08
CA LEU A 164 25.22 -5.30 3.33
C LEU A 164 24.19 -5.06 4.46
N ASN A 165 23.01 -4.57 4.11
CA ASN A 165 22.00 -4.18 5.09
C ASN A 165 21.06 -5.33 5.44
N LEU A 166 20.57 -6.11 4.45
CA LEU A 166 19.58 -7.15 4.71
C LEU A 166 20.14 -8.36 5.49
N LYS A 167 21.46 -8.58 5.45
CA LYS A 167 22.13 -9.55 6.35
C LYS A 167 21.97 -9.20 7.84
N LYS A 168 21.67 -7.94 8.15
CA LYS A 168 21.54 -7.46 9.53
C LYS A 168 20.10 -7.50 10.07
N PHE A 169 19.14 -7.91 9.27
CA PHE A 169 17.75 -8.01 9.72
C PHE A 169 17.53 -9.28 10.52
N ASN A 170 16.78 -9.15 11.62
CA ASN A 170 16.36 -10.27 12.46
C ASN A 170 15.40 -11.20 11.69
N ALA A 171 14.41 -10.61 11.01
CA ALA A 171 13.46 -11.34 10.19
C ALA A 171 13.14 -10.55 8.92
N VAL A 172 13.00 -11.26 7.80
CA VAL A 172 12.71 -10.66 6.50
C VAL A 172 11.54 -11.36 5.84
N SER A 173 10.50 -10.59 5.55
CA SER A 173 9.48 -11.02 4.61
C SER A 173 9.30 -9.99 3.49
N VAL A 174 8.98 -10.50 2.31
CA VAL A 174 8.77 -9.75 1.08
C VAL A 174 7.42 -10.08 0.47
N ARG A 175 6.91 -9.19 -0.39
CA ARG A 175 5.60 -9.36 -1.02
C ARG A 175 5.65 -10.17 -2.31
N GLU A 176 6.78 -10.19 -2.99
CA GLU A 176 6.95 -10.85 -4.28
C GLU A 176 7.99 -11.97 -4.21
N LYS A 177 7.69 -13.10 -4.89
CA LYS A 177 8.64 -14.21 -5.01
C LYS A 177 9.96 -13.78 -5.64
N GLN A 178 9.91 -12.92 -6.66
CA GLN A 178 11.11 -12.37 -7.32
C GLN A 178 12.01 -11.60 -6.35
N ALA A 179 11.41 -10.84 -5.41
CA ALA A 179 12.17 -10.16 -4.37
C ALA A 179 12.82 -11.15 -3.40
N ASN A 180 12.14 -12.25 -3.06
CA ASN A 180 12.71 -13.32 -2.25
C ASN A 180 13.92 -13.95 -2.96
N ASP A 181 13.75 -14.39 -4.20
CA ASP A 181 14.80 -15.02 -4.99
C ASP A 181 16.04 -14.10 -5.13
N LEU A 182 15.81 -12.81 -5.38
CA LEU A 182 16.88 -11.81 -5.49
C LEU A 182 17.61 -11.63 -4.16
N ILE A 183 16.91 -11.43 -3.05
CA ILE A 183 17.54 -11.20 -1.75
C ILE A 183 18.28 -12.46 -1.28
N THR A 184 17.71 -13.65 -1.48
CA THR A 184 18.38 -14.92 -1.21
C THR A 184 19.70 -15.01 -1.97
N SER A 185 19.70 -14.73 -3.28
CA SER A 185 20.92 -14.76 -4.09
C SER A 185 21.97 -13.74 -3.65
N LEU A 186 21.56 -12.55 -3.21
CA LEU A 186 22.47 -11.50 -2.76
C LEU A 186 23.06 -11.77 -1.38
N THR A 187 22.26 -12.31 -0.47
CA THR A 187 22.60 -12.38 0.96
C THR A 187 23.04 -13.75 1.43
N GLY A 188 22.65 -14.81 0.70
CA GLY A 188 22.79 -16.21 1.13
C GLY A 188 21.79 -16.59 2.23
N ARG A 189 20.76 -15.79 2.52
CA ARG A 189 19.71 -16.13 3.49
C ARG A 189 18.73 -17.13 2.90
N ASP A 190 18.33 -18.10 3.67
CA ASP A 190 17.30 -19.12 3.34
C ASP A 190 16.01 -18.96 4.17
N ASP A 191 16.01 -17.98 5.09
CA ASP A 191 14.90 -17.71 6.02
C ASP A 191 13.93 -16.60 5.53
N ILE A 192 14.00 -16.20 4.26
CA ILE A 192 13.14 -15.15 3.71
C ILE A 192 11.76 -15.70 3.41
N THR A 193 10.74 -15.07 3.98
CA THR A 193 9.34 -15.48 3.78
C THR A 193 8.65 -14.59 2.74
N THR A 194 7.94 -15.20 1.77
CA THR A 194 7.03 -14.45 0.88
C THR A 194 5.65 -14.42 1.50
N LEU A 195 5.09 -13.23 1.71
CA LEU A 195 3.78 -12.98 2.33
C LEU A 195 2.94 -12.06 1.44
N VAL A 196 1.62 -12.11 1.57
CA VAL A 196 0.73 -11.14 0.93
C VAL A 196 0.88 -9.74 1.54
N ASP A 197 0.30 -8.74 0.87
CA ASP A 197 0.27 -7.37 1.39
C ASP A 197 -0.49 -7.30 2.72
N PRO A 198 -0.03 -6.53 3.72
CA PRO A 198 -0.71 -6.38 5.00
C PRO A 198 -2.15 -5.91 4.89
N THR A 199 -2.54 -5.20 3.84
CA THR A 199 -3.93 -4.81 3.61
C THR A 199 -4.87 -6.01 3.47
N MET A 200 -4.35 -7.15 3.01
CA MET A 200 -5.09 -8.41 2.92
C MET A 200 -5.16 -9.17 4.25
N MET A 201 -4.39 -8.77 5.25
CA MET A 201 -4.32 -9.43 6.56
C MET A 201 -5.33 -8.86 7.57
N ILE A 202 -5.95 -7.72 7.25
CA ILE A 202 -7.03 -7.10 8.03
C ILE A 202 -8.38 -7.64 7.56
N GLU A 203 -9.34 -7.80 8.48
CA GLU A 203 -10.67 -8.25 8.12
C GLU A 203 -11.43 -7.20 7.30
N ALA A 204 -12.27 -7.67 6.38
CA ALA A 204 -13.07 -6.78 5.53
C ALA A 204 -13.96 -5.85 6.36
N GLU A 205 -14.47 -6.35 7.49
CA GLU A 205 -15.29 -5.61 8.45
C GLU A 205 -14.51 -4.44 9.05
N GLU A 206 -13.25 -4.64 9.43
CA GLU A 206 -12.41 -3.56 9.98
C GLU A 206 -12.11 -2.47 8.94
N TRP A 207 -12.00 -2.83 7.65
CA TRP A 207 -11.90 -1.87 6.56
C TRP A 207 -13.23 -1.13 6.35
N ASN A 208 -14.35 -1.85 6.46
CA ASN A 208 -15.68 -1.25 6.34
C ASN A 208 -15.98 -0.23 7.44
N GLU A 209 -15.48 -0.43 8.67
CA GLU A 209 -15.59 0.55 9.76
C GLU A 209 -14.86 1.88 9.44
N LEU A 210 -13.80 1.82 8.64
CA LEU A 210 -13.05 2.99 8.19
C LEU A 210 -13.63 3.65 6.94
N ALA A 211 -14.52 2.95 6.25
CA ALA A 211 -15.12 3.43 5.01
C ALA A 211 -16.16 4.55 5.28
N ARG A 212 -16.16 5.54 4.41
CA ARG A 212 -17.09 6.67 4.51
C ARG A 212 -17.71 6.98 3.16
N LYS A 213 -19.04 7.02 3.10
CA LYS A 213 -19.77 7.41 1.88
C LYS A 213 -19.35 8.80 1.40
N PRO A 214 -18.93 8.97 0.13
CA PRO A 214 -18.63 10.29 -0.42
C PRO A 214 -19.87 11.19 -0.41
N LYS A 215 -19.68 12.47 -0.03
CA LYS A 215 -20.80 13.43 0.08
C LYS A 215 -21.52 13.69 -1.24
N GLN A 216 -20.77 13.61 -2.34
CA GLN A 216 -21.28 13.85 -3.70
C GLN A 216 -22.01 12.65 -4.32
N TYR A 217 -22.03 11.50 -3.65
CA TYR A 217 -22.70 10.31 -4.16
C TYR A 217 -24.21 10.34 -3.89
N ASN A 218 -25.02 10.25 -4.96
CA ASN A 218 -26.47 10.43 -4.94
C ASN A 218 -27.27 9.14 -5.01
N GLY A 219 -26.64 7.96 -5.05
CA GLY A 219 -27.31 6.66 -5.01
C GLY A 219 -27.30 5.88 -6.33
N GLU A 220 -26.69 6.39 -7.38
CA GLU A 220 -26.61 5.72 -8.68
C GLU A 220 -25.64 4.52 -8.65
N ASN A 221 -25.94 3.47 -9.40
CA ASN A 221 -24.97 2.40 -9.62
C ASN A 221 -23.76 2.95 -10.40
N PHE A 222 -22.55 2.49 -10.05
CA PHE A 222 -21.36 3.02 -10.69
C PHE A 222 -20.27 1.97 -10.96
N ILE A 223 -19.44 2.28 -11.93
CA ILE A 223 -18.14 1.65 -12.18
C ILE A 223 -17.06 2.54 -11.56
N LEU A 224 -16.22 1.97 -10.70
CA LEU A 224 -15.04 2.67 -10.21
C LEU A 224 -13.90 2.52 -11.21
N ASN A 225 -13.48 3.62 -11.82
CA ASN A 225 -12.37 3.70 -12.75
C ASN A 225 -11.14 4.25 -12.00
N TYR A 226 -10.20 3.36 -11.64
CA TYR A 226 -9.03 3.71 -10.86
C TYR A 226 -7.76 3.24 -11.54
N PHE A 227 -7.15 4.11 -12.33
CA PHE A 227 -5.92 3.84 -13.07
C PHE A 227 -4.81 4.78 -12.62
N LEU A 228 -3.66 4.20 -12.28
CA LEU A 228 -2.46 4.94 -11.91
C LEU A 228 -1.63 5.34 -13.15
N GLY A 229 -1.72 4.56 -14.22
CA GLY A 229 -1.16 4.88 -15.52
C GLY A 229 -2.14 5.66 -16.40
N GLU A 230 -1.66 6.11 -17.56
CA GLU A 230 -2.50 6.73 -18.56
C GLU A 230 -3.49 5.70 -19.14
N GLN A 231 -4.66 6.19 -19.57
CA GLN A 231 -5.66 5.38 -20.25
C GLN A 231 -5.82 5.88 -21.69
N SER A 232 -5.75 4.95 -22.66
CA SER A 232 -6.10 5.24 -24.05
C SER A 232 -7.58 5.60 -24.20
N GLU A 233 -7.90 6.29 -25.27
CA GLU A 233 -9.29 6.59 -25.63
C GLU A 233 -10.10 5.31 -25.89
N GLU A 234 -9.48 4.29 -26.46
CA GLU A 234 -10.11 2.98 -26.68
C GLU A 234 -10.54 2.34 -25.35
N ARG A 235 -9.66 2.33 -24.36
CA ARG A 235 -9.96 1.79 -23.02
C ARG A 235 -11.09 2.57 -22.34
N ARG A 236 -11.04 3.89 -22.38
CA ARG A 236 -12.12 4.75 -21.85
C ARG A 236 -13.45 4.46 -22.54
N LYS A 237 -13.41 4.29 -23.87
CA LYS A 237 -14.60 3.98 -24.66
C LYS A 237 -15.20 2.63 -24.24
N ILE A 238 -14.40 1.58 -24.10
CA ILE A 238 -14.85 0.24 -23.65
C ILE A 238 -15.60 0.35 -22.33
N ILE A 239 -15.05 1.05 -21.33
CA ILE A 239 -15.66 1.21 -20.01
C ILE A 239 -16.94 2.03 -20.08
N ASN A 240 -16.93 3.15 -20.80
CA ASN A 240 -18.08 4.02 -20.93
C ASN A 240 -19.24 3.37 -21.71
N ASP A 241 -18.94 2.61 -22.77
CA ASP A 241 -19.97 1.90 -23.54
C ASP A 241 -20.69 0.86 -22.67
N PHE A 242 -19.93 0.11 -21.85
CA PHE A 242 -20.49 -0.84 -20.91
C PHE A 242 -21.32 -0.13 -19.81
N ALA A 243 -20.79 0.95 -19.24
CA ALA A 243 -21.51 1.73 -18.24
C ALA A 243 -22.83 2.28 -18.80
N LYS A 244 -22.82 2.83 -20.01
CA LYS A 244 -24.02 3.33 -20.72
C LYS A 244 -25.04 2.20 -20.93
N LYS A 245 -24.60 1.03 -21.39
CA LYS A 245 -25.49 -0.14 -21.61
C LYS A 245 -26.17 -0.57 -20.31
N LYS A 246 -25.49 -0.43 -19.16
CA LYS A 246 -26.00 -0.83 -17.83
C LYS A 246 -26.73 0.29 -17.08
N GLY A 247 -26.71 1.52 -17.58
CA GLY A 247 -27.21 2.68 -16.84
C GLY A 247 -26.37 2.99 -15.59
N TYR A 248 -25.07 2.72 -15.63
CA TYR A 248 -24.14 3.02 -14.53
C TYR A 248 -23.38 4.33 -14.83
N MET A 249 -23.11 5.12 -13.78
CA MET A 249 -22.14 6.20 -13.87
C MET A 249 -20.70 5.66 -13.86
N VAL A 250 -19.75 6.41 -14.37
CA VAL A 250 -18.31 6.12 -14.25
C VAL A 250 -17.69 7.13 -13.32
N ILE A 251 -17.06 6.66 -12.25
CA ILE A 251 -16.31 7.51 -11.31
C ILE A 251 -14.82 7.40 -11.61
N ASN A 252 -14.21 8.49 -12.09
CA ASN A 252 -12.77 8.57 -12.37
C ASN A 252 -12.03 9.25 -11.20
N ILE A 253 -11.82 8.53 -10.13
CA ILE A 253 -11.37 9.08 -8.84
C ILE A 253 -10.01 9.80 -8.89
N LEU A 254 -9.20 9.60 -9.93
CA LEU A 254 -7.93 10.31 -10.14
C LEU A 254 -8.02 11.46 -11.16
N ASP A 255 -9.15 11.61 -11.82
CA ASP A 255 -9.38 12.74 -12.71
C ASP A 255 -9.72 14.00 -11.88
N LYS A 256 -8.97 15.08 -12.12
CA LYS A 256 -9.14 16.35 -11.39
C LYS A 256 -10.45 17.06 -11.70
N ASP A 257 -11.06 16.72 -12.80
CA ASP A 257 -12.33 17.29 -13.25
C ASP A 257 -13.54 16.44 -12.80
N ASP A 258 -13.29 15.24 -12.21
CA ASP A 258 -14.31 14.39 -11.61
C ASP A 258 -14.66 14.90 -10.19
N PRO A 259 -15.94 15.03 -9.82
CA PRO A 259 -16.37 15.44 -8.48
C PRO A 259 -15.79 14.57 -7.35
N PHE A 260 -15.48 13.30 -7.62
CA PHE A 260 -14.93 12.37 -6.64
C PHE A 260 -13.42 12.49 -6.43
N TYR A 261 -12.73 13.34 -7.19
CA TYR A 261 -11.28 13.56 -7.02
C TYR A 261 -10.88 14.00 -5.59
N ALA A 262 -11.77 14.72 -4.89
CA ALA A 262 -11.53 15.16 -3.52
C ALA A 262 -11.59 14.03 -2.47
N SER A 263 -11.96 12.82 -2.87
CA SER A 263 -12.05 11.65 -1.98
C SER A 263 -10.73 11.31 -1.33
N GLY A 264 -10.78 10.99 -0.04
CA GLY A 264 -9.67 10.45 0.73
C GLY A 264 -9.72 8.92 0.83
N PRO A 265 -8.84 8.33 1.63
CA PRO A 265 -8.80 6.86 1.78
C PRO A 265 -10.09 6.26 2.35
N ALA A 266 -10.82 6.99 3.21
CA ALA A 266 -12.10 6.52 3.74
C ALA A 266 -13.18 6.43 2.66
N GLU A 267 -13.27 7.44 1.80
CA GLU A 267 -14.19 7.45 0.66
C GLU A 267 -13.76 6.42 -0.40
N PHE A 268 -12.46 6.25 -0.62
CA PHE A 268 -11.93 5.23 -1.52
C PHE A 268 -12.38 3.83 -1.08
N LEU A 269 -12.25 3.48 0.20
CA LEU A 269 -12.72 2.20 0.73
C LEU A 269 -14.23 1.99 0.47
N TRP A 270 -15.02 3.05 0.66
CA TRP A 270 -16.45 2.98 0.39
C TRP A 270 -16.76 2.76 -1.10
N LEU A 271 -16.03 3.45 -1.98
CA LEU A 271 -16.19 3.30 -3.43
C LEU A 271 -15.78 1.90 -3.90
N GLU A 272 -14.66 1.37 -3.40
CA GLU A 272 -14.21 0.01 -3.69
C GLU A 272 -15.27 -1.04 -3.30
N LYS A 273 -15.90 -0.87 -2.14
CA LYS A 273 -16.92 -1.80 -1.63
C LYS A 273 -18.24 -1.74 -2.40
N ASN A 274 -18.64 -0.55 -2.85
CA ASN A 274 -19.99 -0.32 -3.38
C ASN A 274 -20.05 -0.21 -4.92
N ALA A 275 -18.92 -0.32 -5.60
CA ALA A 275 -18.88 -0.36 -7.06
C ALA A 275 -19.59 -1.61 -7.61
N LYS A 276 -20.27 -1.48 -8.75
CA LYS A 276 -20.79 -2.63 -9.50
C LYS A 276 -19.67 -3.34 -10.28
N LEU A 277 -18.63 -2.60 -10.63
CA LEU A 277 -17.42 -3.11 -11.24
C LEU A 277 -16.28 -2.14 -10.93
N ILE A 278 -15.11 -2.69 -10.62
CA ILE A 278 -13.87 -1.94 -10.53
C ILE A 278 -13.07 -2.20 -11.81
N CYS A 279 -12.65 -1.15 -12.51
CA CYS A 279 -11.70 -1.22 -13.61
C CYS A 279 -10.40 -0.55 -13.16
N THR A 280 -9.28 -1.30 -13.13
CA THR A 280 -8.07 -0.80 -12.49
C THR A 280 -6.77 -1.39 -13.07
N ASP A 281 -5.66 -0.66 -12.92
CA ASP A 281 -4.28 -1.15 -13.06
C ASP A 281 -3.54 -1.13 -11.71
N SER A 282 -4.29 -0.95 -10.61
CA SER A 282 -3.75 -0.80 -9.26
C SER A 282 -3.78 -2.11 -8.48
N PHE A 283 -2.64 -2.45 -7.89
CA PHE A 283 -2.52 -3.58 -6.98
C PHE A 283 -3.51 -3.48 -5.80
N HIS A 284 -3.56 -2.34 -5.12
CA HIS A 284 -4.41 -2.20 -3.93
C HIS A 284 -5.91 -2.19 -4.25
N SER A 285 -6.31 -1.64 -5.40
CA SER A 285 -7.72 -1.72 -5.84
C SER A 285 -8.13 -3.17 -6.09
N SER A 286 -7.27 -3.98 -6.72
CA SER A 286 -7.53 -5.41 -6.90
C SER A 286 -7.61 -6.15 -5.55
N VAL A 287 -6.78 -5.78 -4.58
CA VAL A 287 -6.84 -6.30 -3.20
C VAL A 287 -8.20 -6.01 -2.56
N PHE A 288 -8.69 -4.76 -2.65
CA PHE A 288 -9.98 -4.40 -2.08
C PHE A 288 -11.16 -5.03 -2.85
N GLY A 289 -11.04 -5.24 -4.16
CA GLY A 289 -11.99 -6.03 -4.92
C GLY A 289 -12.16 -7.45 -4.34
N ILE A 290 -11.04 -8.12 -3.99
CA ILE A 290 -11.06 -9.45 -3.34
C ILE A 290 -11.66 -9.35 -1.93
N LEU A 291 -11.22 -8.39 -1.11
CA LEU A 291 -11.64 -8.26 0.28
C LEU A 291 -13.13 -7.95 0.42
N PHE A 292 -13.69 -7.12 -0.45
CA PHE A 292 -15.09 -6.70 -0.39
C PHE A 292 -16.01 -7.52 -1.29
N ASN A 293 -15.51 -8.54 -1.98
CA ASN A 293 -16.25 -9.30 -2.98
C ASN A 293 -16.83 -8.41 -4.10
N THR A 294 -16.15 -7.33 -4.42
CA THR A 294 -16.58 -6.44 -5.47
C THR A 294 -16.03 -6.93 -6.81
N PRO A 295 -16.86 -7.09 -7.84
CA PRO A 295 -16.38 -7.44 -9.17
C PRO A 295 -15.29 -6.47 -9.65
N PHE A 296 -14.16 -7.01 -10.14
CA PHE A 296 -13.09 -6.18 -10.64
C PHE A 296 -12.44 -6.76 -11.90
N LEU A 297 -11.83 -5.88 -12.68
CA LEU A 297 -11.01 -6.24 -13.83
C LEU A 297 -9.69 -5.49 -13.78
N VAL A 298 -8.62 -6.24 -14.01
CA VAL A 298 -7.26 -5.71 -14.05
C VAL A 298 -6.85 -5.48 -15.50
N PHE A 299 -6.42 -4.26 -15.76
CA PHE A 299 -5.91 -3.86 -17.07
C PHE A 299 -4.37 -3.71 -17.00
N ASP A 300 -3.68 -4.12 -18.06
CA ASP A 300 -2.26 -3.82 -18.17
C ASP A 300 -2.03 -2.32 -18.33
N ARG A 301 -0.92 -1.81 -17.78
CA ARG A 301 -0.52 -0.42 -18.00
C ARG A 301 -0.14 -0.18 -19.45
N GLU A 302 -0.58 0.94 -20.00
CA GLU A 302 -0.28 1.36 -21.37
C GLU A 302 1.01 2.19 -21.44
N ASP A 303 1.49 2.68 -20.30
CA ASP A 303 2.81 3.29 -20.19
C ASP A 303 3.92 2.21 -20.18
N THR A 304 5.14 2.61 -20.48
CA THR A 304 6.29 1.70 -20.70
C THR A 304 6.77 0.92 -19.46
N SER A 305 6.06 1.03 -18.34
CA SER A 305 6.44 0.38 -17.08
C SER A 305 6.00 -1.10 -17.03
N LYS A 306 6.59 -1.93 -17.89
CA LYS A 306 6.34 -3.39 -17.96
C LYS A 306 6.51 -4.14 -16.63
N ASN A 307 7.22 -3.56 -15.66
CA ASN A 307 7.53 -4.21 -14.39
C ASN A 307 6.39 -4.18 -13.35
N MET A 308 5.32 -3.42 -13.60
CA MET A 308 4.21 -3.31 -12.65
C MET A 308 3.15 -4.39 -12.82
N SER A 309 3.03 -4.99 -14.01
CA SER A 309 2.07 -6.08 -14.30
C SER A 309 2.40 -7.37 -13.54
N SER A 310 3.67 -7.68 -13.31
CA SER A 310 4.09 -8.92 -12.64
C SER A 310 3.51 -9.08 -11.22
N ARG A 311 3.32 -7.98 -10.48
CA ARG A 311 2.73 -8.00 -9.13
C ARG A 311 1.24 -8.29 -9.16
N LEU A 312 0.53 -7.74 -10.14
CA LEU A 312 -0.88 -8.00 -10.35
C LEU A 312 -1.10 -9.44 -10.84
N ASP A 313 -0.29 -9.89 -11.78
CA ASP A 313 -0.33 -11.26 -12.28
C ASP A 313 -0.07 -12.27 -11.14
N ASN A 314 0.90 -11.99 -10.26
CA ASN A 314 1.17 -12.81 -9.08
C ASN A 314 -0.01 -12.81 -8.08
N LEU A 315 -0.64 -11.64 -7.84
CA LEU A 315 -1.83 -11.55 -7.00
C LEU A 315 -2.97 -12.42 -7.56
N LEU A 316 -3.27 -12.26 -8.85
CA LEU A 316 -4.32 -13.03 -9.51
C LEU A 316 -4.04 -14.53 -9.51
N ASP A 317 -2.78 -14.94 -9.63
CA ASP A 317 -2.36 -16.34 -9.57
C ASP A 317 -2.54 -16.93 -8.18
N ILE A 318 -2.05 -16.23 -7.14
CA ILE A 318 -2.18 -16.68 -5.73
C ILE A 318 -3.64 -16.93 -5.36
N PHE A 319 -4.55 -16.06 -5.81
CA PHE A 319 -5.97 -16.13 -5.45
C PHE A 319 -6.86 -16.86 -6.46
N GLY A 320 -6.28 -17.43 -7.53
CA GLY A 320 -7.02 -18.19 -8.55
C GLY A 320 -7.94 -17.32 -9.42
N LEU A 321 -7.61 -16.03 -9.58
CA LEU A 321 -8.43 -15.02 -10.25
C LEU A 321 -7.81 -14.51 -11.57
N LYS A 322 -7.04 -15.35 -12.28
CA LYS A 322 -6.38 -14.99 -13.55
C LYS A 322 -7.36 -14.50 -14.62
N ASP A 323 -8.58 -14.99 -14.59
CA ASP A 323 -9.67 -14.57 -15.46
C ASP A 323 -10.09 -13.10 -15.25
N ARG A 324 -9.69 -12.49 -14.12
CA ARG A 324 -9.93 -11.05 -13.87
C ARG A 324 -9.00 -10.14 -14.66
N LYS A 325 -7.95 -10.66 -15.28
CA LYS A 325 -7.17 -9.87 -16.23
C LYS A 325 -8.00 -9.61 -17.49
N PHE A 326 -8.15 -8.34 -17.83
CA PHE A 326 -8.90 -7.94 -19.01
C PHE A 326 -8.05 -8.12 -20.27
N ILE A 327 -8.49 -9.04 -21.11
CA ILE A 327 -7.90 -9.34 -22.44
C ILE A 327 -9.05 -9.30 -23.42
N GLY A 328 -9.42 -8.13 -23.94
CA GLY A 328 -10.56 -8.04 -24.84
C GLY A 328 -10.81 -6.64 -25.39
N LYS A 329 -11.82 -6.56 -26.26
CA LYS A 329 -12.23 -5.31 -26.90
C LYS A 329 -13.57 -4.77 -26.36
N GLU A 330 -14.27 -5.54 -25.51
CA GLU A 330 -15.53 -5.15 -24.87
C GLU A 330 -15.71 -5.77 -23.49
N LEU A 331 -16.46 -5.12 -22.64
CA LEU A 331 -16.88 -5.64 -21.35
C LEU A 331 -18.23 -6.37 -21.51
N THR A 332 -18.34 -7.53 -20.89
CA THR A 332 -19.53 -8.39 -20.93
C THR A 332 -20.12 -8.60 -19.54
N GLU A 333 -21.42 -8.92 -19.45
CA GLU A 333 -22.14 -9.02 -18.17
C GLU A 333 -21.62 -10.10 -17.25
N ASN A 334 -21.12 -11.20 -17.80
CA ASN A 334 -20.52 -12.28 -17.03
C ASN A 334 -19.28 -11.87 -16.23
N ARG A 335 -18.72 -10.70 -16.51
CA ARG A 335 -17.61 -10.12 -15.72
C ARG A 335 -18.06 -9.56 -14.37
N LEU A 336 -19.38 -9.39 -14.17
CA LEU A 336 -19.95 -8.95 -12.90
C LEU A 336 -20.18 -10.11 -11.92
N ASP A 337 -20.07 -11.34 -12.38
CA ASP A 337 -20.24 -12.53 -11.55
C ASP A 337 -18.89 -13.16 -11.25
N ILE A 338 -18.59 -13.34 -9.97
CA ILE A 338 -17.30 -13.89 -9.50
C ILE A 338 -17.55 -14.79 -8.29
N ASP A 339 -17.04 -16.01 -8.37
CA ASP A 339 -16.93 -16.88 -7.20
C ASP A 339 -15.62 -16.61 -6.46
N TYR A 340 -15.73 -16.04 -5.28
CA TYR A 340 -14.59 -15.72 -4.41
C TYR A 340 -14.25 -16.85 -3.40
N SER A 341 -14.96 -17.97 -3.38
CA SER A 341 -14.80 -19.02 -2.36
C SER A 341 -13.36 -19.47 -2.19
N LYS A 342 -12.69 -19.83 -3.30
CA LYS A 342 -11.28 -20.24 -3.29
C LYS A 342 -10.33 -19.13 -2.89
N ALA A 343 -10.65 -17.89 -3.29
CA ALA A 343 -9.85 -16.73 -2.93
C ALA A 343 -9.91 -16.47 -1.42
N HIS A 344 -11.07 -16.67 -0.79
CA HIS A 344 -11.22 -16.52 0.66
C HIS A 344 -10.52 -17.62 1.46
N GLU A 345 -10.59 -18.87 1.01
CA GLU A 345 -9.80 -19.95 1.64
C GLU A 345 -8.29 -19.63 1.61
N ARG A 346 -7.82 -19.18 0.45
CA ARG A 346 -6.42 -18.76 0.32
C ARG A 346 -6.09 -17.56 1.19
N LEU A 347 -6.99 -16.58 1.26
CA LEU A 347 -6.82 -15.39 2.08
C LEU A 347 -6.67 -15.73 3.57
N ALA A 348 -7.51 -16.63 4.10
CA ALA A 348 -7.43 -17.07 5.49
C ALA A 348 -6.06 -17.73 5.80
N PHE A 349 -5.57 -18.57 4.90
CA PHE A 349 -4.25 -19.17 5.01
C PHE A 349 -3.12 -18.12 5.03
N GLU A 350 -3.15 -17.15 4.11
CA GLU A 350 -2.13 -16.11 4.02
C GLU A 350 -2.14 -15.14 5.21
N LYS A 351 -3.34 -14.80 5.73
CA LYS A 351 -3.48 -14.01 6.96
C LYS A 351 -2.77 -14.69 8.13
N LYS A 352 -3.03 -15.99 8.33
CA LYS A 352 -2.37 -16.77 9.39
C LYS A 352 -0.86 -16.73 9.25
N ARG A 353 -0.31 -16.95 8.05
CA ARG A 353 1.13 -16.90 7.79
C ARG A 353 1.74 -15.54 8.15
N GLY A 354 1.06 -14.44 7.81
CA GLY A 354 1.53 -13.09 8.13
C GLY A 354 1.53 -12.81 9.62
N VAL A 355 0.50 -13.26 10.34
CA VAL A 355 0.41 -13.14 11.80
C VAL A 355 1.48 -13.97 12.49
N ASP A 356 1.63 -15.24 12.09
CA ASP A 356 2.66 -16.15 12.64
C ASP A 356 4.08 -15.58 12.44
N PHE A 357 4.35 -14.99 11.26
CA PHE A 357 5.63 -14.32 10.99
C PHE A 357 5.89 -13.16 11.98
N LEU A 358 4.91 -12.28 12.21
CA LEU A 358 5.07 -11.16 13.13
C LEU A 358 5.27 -11.63 14.57
N ILE A 359 4.52 -12.62 15.05
CA ILE A 359 4.66 -13.18 16.38
C ILE A 359 6.07 -13.75 16.57
N ASN A 360 6.56 -14.55 15.62
CA ASN A 360 7.88 -15.15 15.69
C ASN A 360 9.00 -14.09 15.61
N ALA A 361 8.87 -13.09 14.72
CA ALA A 361 9.87 -12.04 14.52
C ALA A 361 10.00 -11.11 15.75
N ILE A 362 8.89 -10.86 16.46
CA ILE A 362 8.86 -9.97 17.64
C ILE A 362 9.18 -10.77 18.93
N GLY A 363 9.26 -12.11 18.84
CA GLY A 363 9.52 -12.99 19.97
C GLY A 363 8.33 -13.08 20.92
N GLY A 364 7.22 -13.69 20.47
CA GLY A 364 6.04 -14.07 21.22
C GLY A 364 5.51 -13.06 22.25
N VAL A 365 4.23 -13.06 22.50
CA VAL A 365 3.70 -12.51 23.76
C VAL A 365 4.08 -13.58 24.80
N GLU A 366 5.01 -13.29 25.71
CA GLU A 366 5.19 -14.11 26.90
C GLU A 366 3.85 -14.13 27.63
N GLU A 367 3.21 -15.29 27.67
CA GLU A 367 1.96 -15.54 28.40
C GLU A 367 2.09 -15.25 29.91
#